data_ad088e62c0b10bd102daa4106895341e
#
_entry.id   ad088e62c0b10bd102daa4106895341e
#
_cell.length_a   1.000
_cell.length_b   1.000
_cell.length_c   1.000
_cell.angle_alpha   90.00
_cell.angle_beta   90.00
_cell.angle_gamma   90.00
#
_symmetry.space_group_name_H-M   'P 1'
#
loop_
_entity.id
_entity.type
_entity.pdbx_description
1 polymer ?
#
loop_
_entity_poly.entity_id
_entity_poly.type
_entity_poly.pdbx_seq_one_letter_code
_entity_poly.pdbx_strand_id
1 'polypeptide(L)'
;FSEKDIDRLRSPDTVVVAPATMKKQLNEADHFLRAGDVLQLREFDLLAMPAYNVDKRYHPPEAGWLGYVFTLGGVTYYHAGDTDLIEAMMSVRCDVAFLPVDGHYTMNAGDAARAGIFCGAKVVVPIRWSDGPTADEAQRLASAEDLNVELLERIA
;
A
#
# COMPACT_ATOMS: atom_id res chain seq x y z
N PHE A 1 1.46 -7.71 -10.76
CA PHE A 1 1.32 -6.50 -11.61
C PHE A 1 0.68 -6.85 -12.95
N SER A 2 0.18 -5.85 -13.67
CA SER A 2 -0.41 -6.02 -15.00
C SER A 2 0.24 -5.02 -15.96
N GLU A 3 1.02 -5.51 -16.92
CA GLU A 3 1.61 -4.70 -17.99
C GLU A 3 0.54 -3.92 -18.74
N LYS A 4 -0.56 -4.60 -19.09
CA LYS A 4 -1.68 -3.99 -19.80
C LYS A 4 -2.27 -2.78 -19.07
N ASP A 5 -2.33 -2.82 -17.73
CA ASP A 5 -2.85 -1.69 -16.95
C ASP A 5 -1.83 -0.56 -16.84
N ILE A 6 -0.55 -0.88 -16.76
CA ILE A 6 0.53 0.12 -16.83
C ILE A 6 0.44 0.86 -18.17
N ASP A 7 0.35 0.14 -19.29
CA ASP A 7 0.24 0.74 -20.63
C ASP A 7 -1.00 1.61 -20.79
N ARG A 8 -2.12 1.19 -20.19
CA ARG A 8 -3.38 1.98 -20.21
C ARG A 8 -3.28 3.30 -19.45
N LEU A 9 -2.52 3.31 -18.36
CA LEU A 9 -2.39 4.47 -17.46
C LEU A 9 -1.22 5.37 -17.84
N ARG A 10 -0.28 4.87 -18.66
CA ARG A 10 0.93 5.58 -19.02
C ARG A 10 0.64 6.73 -19.99
N SER A 11 1.18 7.88 -19.68
CA SER A 11 1.27 9.07 -20.55
C SER A 11 2.75 9.44 -20.72
N PRO A 12 3.09 10.39 -21.63
CA PRO A 12 4.49 10.82 -21.78
C PRO A 12 5.16 11.35 -20.51
N ASP A 13 4.35 11.83 -19.56
CA ASP A 13 4.85 12.41 -18.29
C ASP A 13 4.74 11.42 -17.10
N THR A 14 4.27 10.20 -17.34
CA THR A 14 4.13 9.19 -16.28
C THR A 14 5.50 8.63 -15.91
N VAL A 15 5.83 8.66 -14.63
CA VAL A 15 7.00 7.99 -14.05
C VAL A 15 6.57 6.66 -13.45
N VAL A 16 7.14 5.58 -13.95
CA VAL A 16 6.88 4.21 -13.45
C VAL A 16 7.97 3.82 -12.46
N VAL A 17 7.55 3.54 -11.23
CA VAL A 17 8.44 3.09 -10.15
C VAL A 17 8.10 1.64 -9.81
N ALA A 18 9.12 0.80 -9.68
CA ALA A 18 8.95 -0.62 -9.39
C ALA A 18 9.95 -1.13 -8.34
N PRO A 19 9.66 -2.24 -7.66
CA PRO A 19 10.63 -2.93 -6.83
C PRO A 19 11.86 -3.38 -7.64
N ALA A 20 13.05 -3.27 -7.07
CA ALA A 20 14.31 -3.65 -7.75
C ALA A 20 14.34 -5.12 -8.20
N THR A 21 13.60 -5.98 -7.50
CA THR A 21 13.45 -7.41 -7.84
C THR A 21 12.66 -7.64 -9.12
N MET A 22 11.85 -6.67 -9.55
CA MET A 22 11.03 -6.76 -10.77
C MET A 22 11.74 -6.29 -12.04
N LYS A 23 13.01 -5.89 -11.98
CA LYS A 23 13.76 -5.34 -13.12
C LYS A 23 13.78 -6.23 -14.37
N LYS A 24 13.68 -7.54 -14.19
CA LYS A 24 13.64 -8.49 -15.31
C LYS A 24 12.26 -8.62 -15.96
N GLN A 25 11.20 -8.41 -15.16
CA GLN A 25 9.81 -8.53 -15.61
C GLN A 25 9.24 -7.20 -16.13
N LEU A 26 9.73 -6.09 -15.60
CA LEU A 26 9.26 -4.74 -15.91
C LEU A 26 10.48 -3.85 -16.25
N ASN A 27 11.17 -4.19 -17.35
CA ASN A 27 12.39 -3.50 -17.76
C ASN A 27 12.18 -2.04 -18.20
N GLU A 28 10.95 -1.64 -18.48
CA GLU A 28 10.56 -0.29 -18.92
C GLU A 28 10.19 0.65 -17.75
N ALA A 29 10.30 0.20 -16.49
CA ALA A 29 10.13 1.11 -15.37
C ALA A 29 11.28 2.13 -15.32
N ASP A 30 10.93 3.39 -15.00
CA ASP A 30 11.90 4.49 -14.95
C ASP A 30 12.82 4.38 -13.73
N HIS A 31 12.29 3.88 -12.60
CA HIS A 31 13.04 3.72 -11.36
C HIS A 31 12.78 2.37 -10.70
N PHE A 32 13.85 1.80 -10.13
CA PHE A 32 13.80 0.54 -9.38
C PHE A 32 14.31 0.78 -7.96
N LEU A 33 13.42 0.57 -6.97
CA LEU A 33 13.69 0.87 -5.57
C LEU A 33 13.77 -0.40 -4.72
N ARG A 34 14.45 -0.29 -3.60
CA ARG A 34 14.43 -1.22 -2.47
C ARG A 34 13.78 -0.55 -1.26
N ALA A 35 13.34 -1.35 -0.31
CA ALA A 35 12.87 -0.81 0.97
C ALA A 35 13.94 0.07 1.62
N GLY A 36 13.54 1.26 2.05
CA GLY A 36 14.39 2.31 2.62
C GLY A 36 14.92 3.32 1.59
N ASP A 37 14.80 3.06 0.28
CA ASP A 37 15.19 4.03 -0.73
C ASP A 37 14.23 5.23 -0.75
N VAL A 38 14.78 6.41 -0.99
CA VAL A 38 14.02 7.64 -1.22
C VAL A 38 14.26 8.10 -2.65
N LEU A 39 13.19 8.24 -3.42
CA LEU A 39 13.22 8.80 -4.76
C LEU A 39 12.69 10.23 -4.72
N GLN A 40 13.53 11.18 -5.16
CA GLN A 40 13.11 12.56 -5.33
C GLN A 40 12.40 12.73 -6.67
N LEU A 41 11.10 13.03 -6.61
CA LEU A 41 10.29 13.38 -7.75
C LEU A 41 10.11 14.90 -7.81
N ARG A 42 9.59 15.40 -8.92
CA ARG A 42 9.45 16.86 -9.12
C ARG A 42 8.60 17.54 -8.05
N GLU A 43 7.56 16.86 -7.57
CA GLU A 43 6.54 17.44 -6.69
C GLU A 43 6.60 16.91 -5.26
N PHE A 44 7.24 15.76 -5.02
CA PHE A 44 7.34 15.12 -3.72
C PHE A 44 8.46 14.08 -3.67
N ASP A 45 8.88 13.73 -2.47
CA ASP A 45 9.77 12.59 -2.23
C ASP A 45 8.94 11.33 -1.97
N LEU A 46 9.36 10.21 -2.56
CA LEU A 46 8.74 8.91 -2.44
C LEU A 46 9.64 7.98 -1.62
N LEU A 47 9.25 7.65 -0.40
CA LEU A 47 9.94 6.66 0.44
C LEU A 47 9.38 5.27 0.16
N ALA A 48 10.22 4.33 -0.21
CA ALA A 48 9.87 2.93 -0.38
C ALA A 48 9.87 2.19 0.96
N MET A 49 8.74 1.58 1.32
CA MET A 49 8.56 0.76 2.52
C MET A 49 8.51 -0.72 2.15
N PRO A 50 8.96 -1.65 3.01
CA PRO A 50 8.78 -3.07 2.74
C PRO A 50 7.29 -3.43 2.78
N ALA A 51 6.89 -4.42 1.94
CA ALA A 51 5.55 -5.00 1.92
C ALA A 51 5.68 -6.52 1.77
N TYR A 52 5.28 -7.28 2.82
CA TYR A 52 5.41 -8.74 2.82
C TYR A 52 4.45 -9.41 3.80
N ASN A 53 4.28 -10.73 3.65
CA ASN A 53 3.58 -11.56 4.61
C ASN A 53 4.52 -12.09 5.70
N VAL A 54 4.03 -12.16 6.94
CA VAL A 54 4.74 -12.74 8.09
C VAL A 54 4.57 -14.26 8.12
N ASP A 55 3.32 -14.73 8.06
CA ASP A 55 2.97 -16.15 8.23
C ASP A 55 2.28 -16.76 7.00
N LYS A 56 2.22 -16.05 5.88
CA LYS A 56 1.59 -16.50 4.63
C LYS A 56 2.64 -16.62 3.51
N ARG A 57 2.40 -17.54 2.59
CA ARG A 57 3.35 -17.84 1.49
C ARG A 57 3.25 -16.92 0.26
N TYR A 58 2.27 -16.00 0.23
CA TYR A 58 1.91 -15.27 -0.99
C TYR A 58 2.85 -14.10 -1.31
N HIS A 59 3.28 -13.39 -0.28
CA HIS A 59 4.14 -12.21 -0.38
C HIS A 59 5.40 -12.40 0.49
N PRO A 60 6.33 -13.30 0.11
CA PRO A 60 7.50 -13.58 0.94
C PRO A 60 8.44 -12.36 1.01
N PRO A 61 9.13 -12.13 2.14
CA PRO A 61 10.04 -10.99 2.31
C PRO A 61 11.12 -10.90 1.21
N GLU A 62 11.57 -12.05 0.70
CA GLU A 62 12.60 -12.15 -0.35
C GLU A 62 12.13 -11.60 -1.70
N ALA A 63 10.80 -11.49 -1.91
CA ALA A 63 10.25 -10.89 -3.12
C ALA A 63 10.57 -9.39 -3.20
N GLY A 64 10.85 -8.75 -2.06
CA GLY A 64 11.27 -7.36 -2.00
C GLY A 64 10.23 -6.38 -2.55
N TRP A 65 8.94 -6.71 -2.40
CA TRP A 65 7.85 -5.84 -2.81
C TRP A 65 7.69 -4.66 -1.88
N LEU A 66 7.01 -3.61 -2.35
CA LEU A 66 7.06 -2.30 -1.73
C LEU A 66 5.66 -1.71 -1.50
N GLY A 67 5.54 -1.02 -0.37
CA GLY A 67 4.61 0.07 -0.16
C GLY A 67 5.32 1.41 -0.30
N TYR A 68 4.59 2.51 -0.23
CA TYR A 68 5.16 3.85 -0.45
C TYR A 68 4.59 4.88 0.51
N VAL A 69 5.46 5.77 1.01
CA VAL A 69 5.08 6.96 1.76
C VAL A 69 5.48 8.19 0.95
N PHE A 70 4.56 9.15 0.81
CA PHE A 70 4.83 10.41 0.12
C PHE A 70 3.93 11.53 0.68
N THR A 71 4.37 12.79 0.51
CA THR A 71 3.58 13.96 0.90
C THR A 71 3.23 14.76 -0.33
N LEU A 72 1.94 14.98 -0.55
CA LEU A 72 1.42 15.77 -1.64
C LEU A 72 0.39 16.79 -1.11
N GLY A 73 0.54 18.04 -1.47
CA GLY A 73 -0.37 19.10 -1.02
C GLY A 73 -0.42 19.29 0.51
N GLY A 74 0.65 18.94 1.23
CA GLY A 74 0.72 19.04 2.68
C GLY A 74 0.06 17.85 3.43
N VAL A 75 -0.43 16.85 2.71
CA VAL A 75 -0.99 15.61 3.24
C VAL A 75 -0.01 14.47 3.01
N THR A 76 0.31 13.72 4.06
CA THR A 76 1.19 12.54 3.95
C THR A 76 0.35 11.28 3.78
N TYR A 77 0.65 10.54 2.74
CA TYR A 77 -0.01 9.29 2.36
C TYR A 77 0.91 8.10 2.58
N TYR A 78 0.35 6.99 3.04
CA TYR A 78 0.99 5.69 3.04
C TYR A 78 0.13 4.69 2.28
N HIS A 79 0.64 4.14 1.18
CA HIS A 79 0.04 3.01 0.49
C HIS A 79 0.83 1.76 0.84
N ALA A 80 0.25 0.87 1.64
CA ALA A 80 0.99 -0.27 2.19
C ALA A 80 1.35 -1.34 1.16
N GLY A 81 0.67 -1.39 0.02
CA GLY A 81 0.79 -2.50 -0.93
C GLY A 81 0.15 -3.77 -0.38
N ASP A 82 0.52 -4.93 -0.92
CA ASP A 82 0.06 -6.22 -0.43
C ASP A 82 0.99 -6.70 0.69
N THR A 83 0.53 -6.62 1.93
CA THR A 83 1.33 -6.88 3.13
C THR A 83 0.49 -7.38 4.29
N ASP A 84 1.11 -8.07 5.23
CA ASP A 84 0.59 -8.22 6.58
C ASP A 84 0.95 -7.02 7.46
N LEU A 85 0.49 -7.01 8.72
CA LEU A 85 0.95 -6.08 9.74
C LEU A 85 2.42 -6.39 10.06
N ILE A 86 3.32 -5.47 9.73
CA ILE A 86 4.76 -5.62 9.90
C ILE A 86 5.33 -4.51 10.80
N GLU A 87 6.43 -4.80 11.48
CA GLU A 87 7.07 -3.87 12.42
C GLU A 87 7.49 -2.55 11.75
N ALA A 88 7.89 -2.58 10.49
CA ALA A 88 8.28 -1.38 9.74
C ALA A 88 7.19 -0.30 9.71
N MET A 89 5.91 -0.67 9.83
CA MET A 89 4.80 0.28 9.89
C MET A 89 4.85 1.20 11.12
N MET A 90 5.51 0.79 12.20
CA MET A 90 5.68 1.61 13.41
C MET A 90 6.55 2.85 13.16
N SER A 91 7.39 2.84 12.12
CA SER A 91 8.21 3.97 11.71
C SER A 91 7.49 4.95 10.77
N VAL A 92 6.36 4.54 10.19
CA VAL A 92 5.55 5.39 9.31
C VAL A 92 4.80 6.43 10.14
N ARG A 93 4.66 7.64 9.59
CA ARG A 93 3.73 8.67 10.06
C ARG A 93 3.01 9.23 8.83
N CYS A 94 1.69 9.13 8.83
CA CYS A 94 0.87 9.58 7.70
C CYS A 94 -0.47 10.19 8.16
N ASP A 95 -1.06 10.99 7.30
CA ASP A 95 -2.42 11.49 7.48
C ASP A 95 -3.44 10.48 6.93
N VAL A 96 -3.13 9.85 5.80
CA VAL A 96 -4.00 8.87 5.13
C VAL A 96 -3.23 7.58 4.89
N ALA A 97 -3.78 6.45 5.33
CA ALA A 97 -3.22 5.12 5.10
C ALA A 97 -4.15 4.26 4.22
N PHE A 98 -3.65 3.80 3.07
CA PHE A 98 -4.29 2.81 2.23
C PHE A 98 -3.82 1.41 2.65
N LEU A 99 -4.68 0.65 3.33
CA LEU A 99 -4.34 -0.62 3.96
C LEU A 99 -5.13 -1.78 3.34
N PRO A 100 -4.47 -2.88 2.92
CA PRO A 100 -5.15 -4.03 2.35
C PRO A 100 -5.88 -4.83 3.44
N VAL A 101 -7.11 -5.29 3.15
CA VAL A 101 -8.00 -5.94 4.13
C VAL A 101 -8.73 -7.16 3.55
N ASP A 102 -8.09 -7.96 2.69
CA ASP A 102 -8.78 -9.15 2.17
C ASP A 102 -8.85 -10.32 3.17
N GLY A 103 -8.09 -10.28 4.26
CA GLY A 103 -8.09 -11.27 5.34
C GLY A 103 -7.45 -12.63 4.98
N HIS A 104 -7.08 -12.84 3.73
CA HIS A 104 -6.53 -14.10 3.22
C HIS A 104 -5.09 -13.93 2.71
N TYR A 105 -4.89 -13.03 1.77
CA TYR A 105 -3.57 -12.75 1.18
C TYR A 105 -2.82 -11.64 1.92
N THR A 106 -3.56 -10.78 2.61
CA THR A 106 -3.06 -9.61 3.32
C THR A 106 -3.67 -9.54 4.73
N MET A 107 -3.68 -8.35 5.34
CA MET A 107 -4.24 -8.13 6.67
C MET A 107 -5.73 -8.46 6.75
N ASN A 108 -6.18 -8.92 7.91
CA ASN A 108 -7.58 -8.86 8.31
C ASN A 108 -7.92 -7.48 8.90
N ALA A 109 -9.20 -7.24 9.22
CA ALA A 109 -9.66 -5.97 9.78
C ALA A 109 -8.94 -5.57 11.07
N GLY A 110 -8.68 -6.52 11.97
CA GLY A 110 -8.00 -6.26 13.24
C GLY A 110 -6.53 -5.86 13.04
N ASP A 111 -5.85 -6.50 12.09
CA ASP A 111 -4.47 -6.16 11.74
C ASP A 111 -4.39 -4.78 11.05
N ALA A 112 -5.32 -4.49 10.14
CA ALA A 112 -5.38 -3.21 9.46
C ALA A 112 -5.71 -2.05 10.43
N ALA A 113 -6.58 -2.27 11.43
CA ALA A 113 -6.85 -1.30 12.49
C ALA A 113 -5.58 -1.00 13.29
N ARG A 114 -4.84 -2.02 13.71
CA ARG A 114 -3.55 -1.84 14.39
C ARG A 114 -2.52 -1.12 13.51
N ALA A 115 -2.46 -1.45 12.22
CA ALA A 115 -1.58 -0.77 11.26
C ALA A 115 -1.90 0.72 11.17
N GLY A 116 -3.18 1.10 11.07
CA GLY A 116 -3.62 2.49 11.08
C GLY A 116 -3.18 3.25 12.32
N ILE A 117 -3.33 2.64 13.51
CA ILE A 117 -2.87 3.20 14.79
C ILE A 117 -1.35 3.34 14.80
N PHE A 118 -0.60 2.32 14.37
CA PHE A 118 0.87 2.36 14.33
C PHE A 118 1.40 3.49 13.43
N CYS A 119 0.77 3.68 12.27
CA CYS A 119 1.13 4.75 11.34
C CYS A 119 0.68 6.14 11.80
N GLY A 120 -0.14 6.24 12.86
CA GLY A 120 -0.75 7.49 13.31
C GLY A 120 -1.69 8.10 12.27
N ALA A 121 -2.32 7.27 11.45
CA ALA A 121 -3.20 7.70 10.38
C ALA A 121 -4.44 8.42 10.93
N LYS A 122 -4.76 9.59 10.35
CA LYS A 122 -6.01 10.31 10.64
C LYS A 122 -7.20 9.71 9.90
N VAL A 123 -6.92 9.12 8.73
CA VAL A 123 -7.89 8.42 7.90
C VAL A 123 -7.29 7.10 7.43
N VAL A 124 -8.04 6.02 7.54
CA VAL A 124 -7.70 4.72 6.95
C VAL A 124 -8.64 4.43 5.79
N VAL A 125 -8.06 4.09 4.64
CA VAL A 125 -8.79 3.69 3.43
C VAL A 125 -8.50 2.21 3.18
N PRO A 126 -9.46 1.31 3.39
CA PRO A 126 -9.27 -0.09 3.07
C PRO A 126 -9.17 -0.31 1.56
N ILE A 127 -8.20 -1.11 1.16
CA ILE A 127 -7.97 -1.53 -0.23
C ILE A 127 -7.95 -3.06 -0.32
N ARG A 128 -7.91 -3.62 -1.53
CA ARG A 128 -7.91 -5.08 -1.75
C ARG A 128 -9.19 -5.78 -1.27
N TRP A 129 -10.29 -5.09 -1.21
CA TRP A 129 -11.59 -5.68 -0.91
C TRP A 129 -12.54 -5.54 -2.10
N SER A 130 -13.51 -6.44 -2.17
CA SER A 130 -14.57 -6.47 -3.18
C SER A 130 -15.84 -7.02 -2.53
N ASP A 131 -16.73 -7.63 -3.28
CA ASP A 131 -17.92 -8.28 -2.74
C ASP A 131 -17.58 -9.55 -1.93
N GLY A 132 -18.52 -10.00 -1.10
CA GLY A 132 -18.39 -11.21 -0.31
C GLY A 132 -17.49 -11.06 0.93
N PRO A 133 -16.73 -12.10 1.33
CA PRO A 133 -16.01 -12.11 2.60
C PRO A 133 -15.02 -10.95 2.79
N THR A 134 -14.46 -10.40 1.71
CA THR A 134 -13.55 -9.25 1.80
C THR A 134 -14.28 -7.95 2.09
N ALA A 135 -15.54 -7.80 1.68
CA ALA A 135 -16.39 -6.69 2.07
C ALA A 135 -16.68 -6.72 3.57
N ASP A 136 -16.86 -7.92 4.15
CA ASP A 136 -17.06 -8.08 5.60
C ASP A 136 -15.83 -7.58 6.39
N GLU A 137 -14.63 -7.84 5.91
CA GLU A 137 -13.39 -7.33 6.54
C GLU A 137 -13.33 -5.79 6.46
N ALA A 138 -13.65 -5.19 5.31
CA ALA A 138 -13.68 -3.74 5.17
C ALA A 138 -14.74 -3.10 6.10
N GLN A 139 -15.93 -3.70 6.24
CA GLN A 139 -16.98 -3.24 7.15
C GLN A 139 -16.58 -3.39 8.63
N ARG A 140 -15.91 -4.48 9.01
CA ARG A 140 -15.36 -4.64 10.37
C ARG A 140 -14.33 -3.57 10.68
N LEU A 141 -13.44 -3.26 9.74
CA LEU A 141 -12.48 -2.16 9.90
C LEU A 141 -13.19 -0.82 10.05
N ALA A 142 -14.22 -0.55 9.24
CA ALA A 142 -15.00 0.68 9.32
C ALA A 142 -15.76 0.83 10.67
N SER A 143 -15.95 -0.26 11.40
CA SER A 143 -16.59 -0.26 12.72
C SER A 143 -15.57 -0.10 13.88
N ALA A 144 -14.28 0.11 13.60
CA ALA A 144 -13.27 0.33 14.62
C ALA A 144 -13.45 1.72 15.28
N GLU A 145 -13.69 1.77 16.59
CA GLU A 145 -14.04 3.00 17.30
C GLU A 145 -12.91 4.04 17.35
N ASP A 146 -11.65 3.59 17.30
CA ASP A 146 -10.47 4.44 17.43
C ASP A 146 -9.92 4.99 16.10
N LEU A 147 -10.60 4.71 14.98
CA LEU A 147 -10.15 5.06 13.65
C LEU A 147 -11.23 5.75 12.83
N ASN A 148 -10.84 6.77 12.08
CA ASN A 148 -11.66 7.29 11.00
C ASN A 148 -11.38 6.46 9.73
N VAL A 149 -12.36 5.66 9.29
CA VAL A 149 -12.24 4.76 8.14
C VAL A 149 -13.16 5.21 7.02
N GLU A 150 -12.61 5.43 5.85
CA GLU A 150 -13.36 5.80 4.64
C GLU A 150 -13.41 4.62 3.66
N LEU A 151 -14.60 4.09 3.43
CA LEU A 151 -14.86 3.11 2.38
C LEU A 151 -15.08 3.85 1.06
N LEU A 152 -14.14 3.72 0.14
CA LEU A 152 -14.29 4.29 -1.20
C LEU A 152 -15.25 3.42 -2.02
N GLU A 153 -16.23 4.05 -2.65
CA GLU A 153 -17.11 3.37 -3.60
C GLU A 153 -16.32 2.94 -4.84
N ARG A 154 -16.64 1.75 -5.32
CA ARG A 154 -16.06 1.24 -6.56
C ARG A 154 -16.66 2.01 -7.73
N ILE A 155 -15.84 2.69 -8.49
CA ILE A 155 -16.26 3.29 -9.76
C ILE A 155 -16.45 2.15 -10.76
N ALA A 156 -17.67 2.00 -11.28
CA ALA A 156 -18.04 0.97 -12.25
C ALA A 156 -17.39 1.20 -13.62
#